data_320716128b803fb15e0a1b0e728667ca
#
_entry.id   320716128b803fb15e0a1b0e728667ca
#
_cell.length_a   1.000
_cell.length_b   1.000
_cell.length_c   1.000
_cell.angle_alpha   90.00
_cell.angle_beta   90.00
_cell.angle_gamma   90.00
#
_symmetry.space_group_name_H-M   'P 1'
#
loop_
_entity.id
_entity.type
_entity.pdbx_description
1 polymer ?
#
loop_
_entity_poly.entity_id
_entity_poly.type
_entity_poly.pdbx_seq_one_letter_code
_entity_poly.pdbx_strand_id
1 'polypeptide(L)'
;TPVLFFWSFIFPKMRYTLIACLVLLLSACNRGIPYQREDLKKRTFHYFWDLADKNNFQIPDRYPSLTFSSIAATGFGLTSYIVGIENGYITREEGANRVLNTLKTLWALPQGEEVSGVSGFKGFYYHFLNLDDAHRFKQVELSSIDTGLLMAGVLSVQSYFDKNNDTEKQI
;
A
#
# COMPACT_ATOMS: atom_id res chain seq x y z
N THR A 1 54.96 -33.40 -35.19
CA THR A 1 54.81 -31.92 -35.14
C THR A 1 54.25 -31.53 -33.79
N PRO A 2 54.98 -30.76 -32.92
CA PRO A 2 54.65 -30.58 -31.52
C PRO A 2 53.57 -29.49 -31.24
N VAL A 3 52.99 -28.88 -32.24
CA VAL A 3 52.08 -27.73 -32.06
C VAL A 3 50.65 -28.16 -31.68
N LEU A 4 50.18 -29.35 -32.06
CA LEU A 4 48.83 -29.82 -31.75
C LEU A 4 48.65 -30.33 -30.31
N PHE A 5 49.75 -30.67 -29.63
CA PHE A 5 49.67 -31.21 -28.25
C PHE A 5 49.56 -30.12 -27.19
N PHE A 6 50.02 -28.90 -27.51
CA PHE A 6 49.98 -27.75 -26.57
C PHE A 6 48.57 -27.12 -26.46
N TRP A 7 47.76 -27.21 -27.50
CA TRP A 7 46.38 -26.69 -27.53
C TRP A 7 45.37 -27.50 -26.73
N SER A 8 45.62 -28.78 -26.56
CA SER A 8 44.72 -29.68 -25.83
C SER A 8 44.74 -29.48 -24.30
N PHE A 9 45.81 -28.88 -23.76
CA PHE A 9 45.99 -28.68 -22.31
C PHE A 9 45.51 -27.33 -21.79
N ILE A 10 45.43 -26.32 -22.64
CA ILE A 10 45.04 -24.95 -22.23
C ILE A 10 43.50 -24.77 -22.28
N PHE A 11 42.85 -25.34 -23.25
CA PHE A 11 41.41 -25.18 -23.46
C PHE A 11 40.51 -25.80 -22.39
N PRO A 12 40.73 -26.95 -21.79
CA PRO A 12 39.87 -27.45 -20.74
C PRO A 12 39.87 -26.57 -19.48
N LYS A 13 41.05 -26.08 -19.06
CA LYS A 13 41.17 -25.18 -17.89
C LYS A 13 40.43 -23.87 -18.11
N MET A 14 40.51 -23.29 -19.29
CA MET A 14 39.80 -22.03 -19.64
C MET A 14 38.28 -22.24 -19.68
N ARG A 15 37.80 -23.38 -20.11
CA ARG A 15 36.34 -23.73 -20.07
C ARG A 15 35.83 -23.79 -18.63
N TYR A 16 36.55 -24.47 -17.74
CA TYR A 16 36.17 -24.55 -16.33
C TYR A 16 36.21 -23.17 -15.63
N THR A 17 37.19 -22.36 -15.97
CA THR A 17 37.28 -20.97 -15.43
C THR A 17 36.13 -20.11 -15.90
N LEU A 18 35.75 -20.18 -17.18
CA LEU A 18 34.58 -19.46 -17.71
C LEU A 18 33.25 -19.93 -17.10
N ILE A 19 33.10 -21.24 -16.93
CA ILE A 19 31.90 -21.82 -16.26
C ILE A 19 31.87 -21.39 -14.79
N ALA A 20 32.98 -21.42 -14.08
CA ALA A 20 33.06 -20.98 -12.70
C ALA A 20 32.75 -19.48 -12.56
N CYS A 21 33.25 -18.62 -13.45
CA CYS A 21 32.92 -17.20 -13.49
C CYS A 21 31.45 -16.97 -13.80
N LEU A 22 30.86 -17.73 -14.73
CA LEU A 22 29.45 -17.63 -15.08
C LEU A 22 28.55 -18.04 -13.90
N VAL A 23 28.91 -19.11 -13.20
CA VAL A 23 28.19 -19.59 -11.99
C VAL A 23 28.30 -18.57 -10.86
N LEU A 24 29.47 -17.95 -10.67
CA LEU A 24 29.67 -16.89 -9.67
C LEU A 24 28.87 -15.61 -10.02
N LEU A 25 28.81 -15.23 -11.29
CA LEU A 25 28.02 -14.09 -11.76
C LEU A 25 26.52 -14.35 -11.59
N LEU A 26 26.03 -15.54 -11.93
CA LEU A 26 24.63 -15.92 -11.72
C LEU A 26 24.26 -16.00 -10.24
N SER A 27 25.18 -16.41 -9.37
CA SER A 27 24.99 -16.45 -7.92
C SER A 27 25.01 -15.05 -7.30
N ALA A 28 25.75 -14.10 -7.86
CA ALA A 28 25.81 -12.72 -7.39
C ALA A 28 24.50 -11.96 -7.67
N CYS A 29 23.85 -12.21 -8.80
CA CYS A 29 22.56 -11.58 -9.13
C CYS A 29 21.41 -11.98 -8.21
N ASN A 30 21.52 -13.05 -7.43
CA ASN A 30 20.43 -13.59 -6.62
C ASN A 30 20.48 -13.22 -5.13
N ARG A 31 21.48 -12.43 -4.68
CA ARG A 31 21.76 -12.24 -3.25
C ARG A 31 21.09 -11.07 -2.53
N GLY A 32 20.28 -10.25 -3.18
CA GLY A 32 19.80 -9.03 -2.53
C GLY A 32 18.29 -8.77 -2.57
N ILE A 33 17.58 -9.32 -3.52
CA ILE A 33 16.23 -8.86 -3.86
C ILE A 33 15.11 -9.36 -2.91
N PRO A 34 15.11 -10.58 -2.38
CA PRO A 34 14.02 -11.05 -1.52
C PRO A 34 13.89 -10.29 -0.20
N TYR A 35 15.01 -10.02 0.47
CA TYR A 35 15.02 -9.32 1.76
C TYR A 35 14.59 -7.86 1.63
N GLN A 36 15.08 -7.14 0.63
CA GLN A 36 14.70 -5.75 0.38
C GLN A 36 13.22 -5.61 0.04
N ARG A 37 12.63 -6.58 -0.65
CA ARG A 37 11.22 -6.58 -1.04
C ARG A 37 10.29 -6.76 0.16
N GLU A 38 10.59 -7.69 1.06
CA GLU A 38 9.81 -7.91 2.27
C GLU A 38 9.90 -6.72 3.24
N ASP A 39 11.08 -6.14 3.43
CA ASP A 39 11.26 -4.94 4.24
C ASP A 39 10.50 -3.74 3.66
N LEU A 40 10.57 -3.53 2.34
CA LEU A 40 9.80 -2.47 1.67
C LEU A 40 8.29 -2.67 1.84
N LYS A 41 7.80 -3.88 1.60
CA LYS A 41 6.38 -4.23 1.77
C LYS A 41 5.89 -3.95 3.19
N LYS A 42 6.65 -4.38 4.20
CA LYS A 42 6.33 -4.15 5.61
C LYS A 42 6.31 -2.65 5.94
N ARG A 43 7.33 -1.90 5.54
CA ARG A 43 7.38 -0.44 5.77
C ARG A 43 6.26 0.31 5.05
N THR A 44 5.91 -0.11 3.83
CA THR A 44 4.77 0.46 3.10
C THR A 44 3.46 0.19 3.84
N PHE A 45 3.24 -1.02 4.35
CA PHE A 45 2.08 -1.31 5.20
C PHE A 45 2.03 -0.40 6.42
N HIS A 46 3.15 -0.24 7.14
CA HIS A 46 3.21 0.61 8.34
C HIS A 46 2.94 2.09 8.04
N TYR A 47 3.24 2.60 6.85
CA TYR A 47 2.81 3.94 6.45
C TYR A 47 1.28 4.09 6.57
N PHE A 48 0.53 3.16 6.03
CA PHE A 48 -0.94 3.22 6.05
C PHE A 48 -1.53 2.88 7.42
N TRP A 49 -0.90 1.97 8.16
CA TRP A 49 -1.41 1.51 9.45
C TRP A 49 -1.10 2.46 10.60
N ASP A 50 0.15 2.92 10.69
CA ASP A 50 0.63 3.68 11.83
C ASP A 50 0.34 5.18 11.71
N LEU A 51 0.31 5.73 10.49
CA LEU A 51 0.11 7.15 10.24
C LEU A 51 -1.36 7.54 10.03
N ALA A 52 -2.28 6.58 9.88
CA ALA A 52 -3.70 6.87 9.87
C ALA A 52 -4.10 7.64 11.14
N ASP A 53 -4.88 8.70 11.01
CA ASP A 53 -5.40 9.43 12.17
C ASP A 53 -6.19 8.50 13.10
N LYS A 54 -6.07 8.70 14.39
CA LYS A 54 -6.64 7.79 15.40
C LYS A 54 -8.14 8.01 15.63
N ASN A 55 -8.67 9.16 15.26
CA ASN A 55 -10.05 9.54 15.50
C ASN A 55 -10.92 9.37 14.24
N ASN A 56 -10.41 9.81 13.08
CA ASN A 56 -11.16 9.80 11.84
C ASN A 56 -10.63 8.79 10.79
N PHE A 57 -9.51 8.10 11.09
CA PHE A 57 -8.91 7.04 10.26
C PHE A 57 -8.44 7.48 8.88
N GLN A 58 -8.38 8.80 8.62
CA GLN A 58 -7.86 9.33 7.37
C GLN A 58 -6.35 9.12 7.28
N ILE A 59 -5.87 8.86 6.07
CA ILE A 59 -4.47 8.58 5.82
C ILE A 59 -3.81 9.83 5.24
N PRO A 60 -2.69 10.31 5.82
CA PRO A 60 -1.99 11.49 5.32
C PRO A 60 -1.54 11.27 3.88
N ASP A 61 -1.58 12.36 3.09
CA ASP A 61 -1.11 12.35 1.71
C ASP A 61 0.40 12.03 1.62
N ARG A 62 1.15 12.48 2.60
CA ARG A 62 2.63 12.38 2.59
C ARG A 62 3.23 12.43 3.99
N TYR A 63 4.49 11.99 4.08
CA TYR A 63 5.32 12.09 5.28
C TYR A 63 6.58 12.95 4.96
N PRO A 64 7.08 13.75 5.89
CA PRO A 64 6.69 13.88 7.30
C PRO A 64 5.58 14.92 7.58
N SER A 65 5.02 15.55 6.56
CA SER A 65 3.97 16.55 6.72
C SER A 65 2.61 15.89 6.98
N LEU A 66 2.11 15.99 8.22
CA LEU A 66 0.86 15.38 8.67
C LEU A 66 -0.25 16.43 8.81
N THR A 67 -0.47 17.27 7.79
CA THR A 67 -1.46 18.36 7.83
C THR A 67 -2.77 18.03 7.11
N PHE A 68 -2.72 17.18 6.09
CA PHE A 68 -3.89 16.78 5.32
C PHE A 68 -3.79 15.34 4.86
N SER A 69 -4.95 14.73 4.72
CA SER A 69 -5.15 13.39 4.13
C SER A 69 -5.47 13.51 2.64
N SER A 70 -5.26 12.41 1.92
CA SER A 70 -5.81 12.22 0.58
C SER A 70 -6.90 11.14 0.63
N ILE A 71 -8.01 11.40 -0.04
CA ILE A 71 -9.10 10.42 -0.16
C ILE A 71 -8.62 9.17 -0.92
N ALA A 72 -7.78 9.34 -1.95
CA ALA A 72 -7.13 8.22 -2.63
C ALA A 72 -6.21 7.43 -1.69
N ALA A 73 -5.40 8.11 -0.86
CA ALA A 73 -4.53 7.44 0.11
C ALA A 73 -5.33 6.61 1.12
N THR A 74 -6.50 7.09 1.54
CA THR A 74 -7.42 6.33 2.39
C THR A 74 -7.95 5.07 1.69
N GLY A 75 -8.27 5.16 0.40
CA GLY A 75 -8.64 4.00 -0.42
C GLY A 75 -7.50 2.97 -0.54
N PHE A 76 -6.28 3.41 -0.79
CA PHE A 76 -5.09 2.54 -0.78
C PHE A 76 -4.83 1.92 0.60
N GLY A 77 -5.09 2.67 1.68
CA GLY A 77 -4.99 2.17 3.04
C GLY A 77 -5.94 1.01 3.31
N LEU A 78 -7.20 1.12 2.89
CA LEU A 78 -8.16 0.03 3.00
C LEU A 78 -7.62 -1.25 2.35
N THR A 79 -7.08 -1.16 1.13
CA THR A 79 -6.46 -2.30 0.44
C THR A 79 -5.18 -2.78 1.15
N SER A 80 -4.38 -1.87 1.70
CA SER A 80 -3.15 -2.23 2.43
C SER A 80 -3.43 -3.03 3.71
N TYR A 81 -4.58 -2.84 4.34
CA TYR A 81 -4.98 -3.61 5.53
C TYR A 81 -5.19 -5.09 5.20
N ILE A 82 -5.74 -5.40 4.02
CA ILE A 82 -5.81 -6.78 3.51
C ILE A 82 -4.39 -7.37 3.39
N VAL A 83 -3.47 -6.61 2.78
CA VAL A 83 -2.07 -7.04 2.64
C VAL A 83 -1.44 -7.28 4.02
N GLY A 84 -1.74 -6.44 5.00
CA GLY A 84 -1.26 -6.58 6.38
C GLY A 84 -1.73 -7.88 7.03
N ILE A 85 -3.00 -8.24 6.86
CA ILE A 85 -3.60 -9.48 7.37
C ILE A 85 -2.95 -10.70 6.69
N GLU A 86 -2.88 -10.72 5.36
CA GLU A 86 -2.33 -11.84 4.59
C GLU A 86 -0.83 -12.08 4.83
N ASN A 87 -0.10 -11.06 5.29
CA ASN A 87 1.31 -11.19 5.65
C ASN A 87 1.54 -11.32 7.18
N GLY A 88 0.47 -11.39 7.98
CA GLY A 88 0.57 -11.56 9.44
C GLY A 88 1.14 -10.34 10.17
N TYR A 89 1.05 -9.13 9.60
CA TYR A 89 1.46 -7.90 10.28
C TYR A 89 0.42 -7.42 11.28
N ILE A 90 -0.84 -7.72 11.02
CA ILE A 90 -2.00 -7.51 11.90
C ILE A 90 -2.91 -8.73 11.83
N THR A 91 -3.77 -8.90 12.83
CA THR A 91 -4.82 -9.92 12.82
C THR A 91 -5.98 -9.50 11.91
N ARG A 92 -6.79 -10.46 11.45
CA ARG A 92 -8.01 -10.18 10.68
C ARG A 92 -9.00 -9.34 11.50
N GLU A 93 -9.10 -9.57 12.80
CA GLU A 93 -9.97 -8.82 13.70
C GLU A 93 -9.55 -7.34 13.80
N GLU A 94 -8.26 -7.08 14.00
CA GLU A 94 -7.72 -5.70 14.00
C GLU A 94 -7.99 -5.00 12.67
N GLY A 95 -7.76 -5.68 11.54
CA GLY A 95 -8.05 -5.16 10.21
C GLY A 95 -9.53 -4.87 10.00
N ALA A 96 -10.43 -5.81 10.35
CA ALA A 96 -11.87 -5.63 10.22
C ALA A 96 -12.38 -4.45 11.05
N ASN A 97 -11.92 -4.32 12.30
CA ASN A 97 -12.29 -3.20 13.17
C ASN A 97 -11.81 -1.85 12.62
N ARG A 98 -10.57 -1.79 12.09
CA ARG A 98 -10.04 -0.57 11.47
C ARG A 98 -10.84 -0.20 10.23
N VAL A 99 -11.11 -1.16 9.35
CA VAL A 99 -11.92 -0.95 8.13
C VAL A 99 -13.32 -0.45 8.49
N LEU A 100 -14.03 -1.13 9.38
CA LEU A 100 -15.38 -0.74 9.77
C LEU A 100 -15.44 0.69 10.32
N ASN A 101 -14.48 1.06 11.17
CA ASN A 101 -14.40 2.41 11.72
C ASN A 101 -14.10 3.44 10.64
N THR A 102 -13.19 3.15 9.70
CA THR A 102 -12.91 4.02 8.55
C THR A 102 -14.16 4.23 7.70
N LEU A 103 -14.90 3.16 7.39
CA LEU A 103 -16.14 3.26 6.59
C LEU A 103 -17.22 4.05 7.32
N LYS A 104 -17.41 3.84 8.63
CA LYS A 104 -18.35 4.60 9.44
C LYS A 104 -18.01 6.09 9.47
N THR A 105 -16.74 6.42 9.61
CA THR A 105 -16.28 7.81 9.54
C THR A 105 -16.58 8.41 8.17
N LEU A 106 -16.17 7.77 7.09
CA LEU A 106 -16.43 8.24 5.72
C LEU A 106 -17.93 8.48 5.47
N TRP A 107 -18.78 7.55 5.93
CA TRP A 107 -20.23 7.67 5.80
C TRP A 107 -20.80 8.88 6.57
N ALA A 108 -20.24 9.19 7.73
CA ALA A 108 -20.68 10.27 8.60
C ALA A 108 -20.13 11.66 8.20
N LEU A 109 -19.15 11.72 7.28
CA LEU A 109 -18.55 13.00 6.87
C LEU A 109 -19.59 13.91 6.20
N PRO A 110 -19.61 15.21 6.56
CA PRO A 110 -20.58 16.16 6.06
C PRO A 110 -20.41 16.41 4.55
N GLN A 111 -21.55 16.38 3.85
CA GLN A 111 -21.65 16.65 2.42
C GLN A 111 -22.45 17.93 2.21
N GLY A 112 -21.97 18.88 1.39
CA GLY A 112 -22.65 20.14 1.16
C GLY A 112 -21.97 21.03 0.13
N GLU A 113 -22.64 22.16 -0.19
CA GLU A 113 -22.13 23.17 -1.13
C GLU A 113 -21.29 24.26 -0.43
N GLU A 114 -21.17 24.17 0.88
CA GLU A 114 -20.47 25.16 1.70
C GLU A 114 -18.97 25.21 1.35
N VAL A 115 -18.39 26.41 1.52
CA VAL A 115 -16.96 26.62 1.24
C VAL A 115 -16.07 25.88 2.25
N SER A 116 -16.56 25.67 3.47
CA SER A 116 -15.83 25.04 4.57
C SER A 116 -16.75 24.19 5.45
N GLY A 117 -16.18 23.33 6.28
CA GLY A 117 -16.94 22.47 7.19
C GLY A 117 -17.61 21.26 6.52
N VAL A 118 -17.30 21.00 5.26
CA VAL A 118 -17.78 19.85 4.48
C VAL A 118 -16.61 19.04 3.94
N SER A 119 -16.83 17.77 3.68
CA SER A 119 -15.82 16.83 3.22
C SER A 119 -16.03 16.37 1.77
N GLY A 120 -17.22 16.69 1.22
CA GLY A 120 -17.59 16.31 -0.14
C GLY A 120 -18.93 16.90 -0.55
N PHE A 121 -19.40 16.48 -1.74
CA PHE A 121 -20.68 16.89 -2.30
C PHE A 121 -21.28 15.77 -3.17
N LYS A 122 -22.52 15.44 -2.95
CA LYS A 122 -23.27 14.42 -3.73
C LYS A 122 -22.55 13.08 -3.85
N GLY A 123 -21.89 12.63 -2.79
CA GLY A 123 -21.17 11.36 -2.74
C GLY A 123 -19.73 11.40 -3.26
N PHE A 124 -19.29 12.53 -3.81
CA PHE A 124 -17.89 12.76 -4.15
C PHE A 124 -17.19 13.49 -3.00
N TYR A 125 -15.93 13.16 -2.77
CA TYR A 125 -15.10 13.81 -1.75
C TYR A 125 -14.16 14.83 -2.37
N TYR A 126 -13.78 15.83 -1.57
CA TYR A 126 -12.68 16.72 -1.94
C TYR A 126 -11.36 15.97 -1.93
N HIS A 127 -10.46 16.30 -2.85
CA HIS A 127 -9.17 15.64 -3.05
C HIS A 127 -8.40 15.48 -1.73
N PHE A 128 -8.26 16.58 -1.00
CA PHE A 128 -7.61 16.60 0.32
C PHE A 128 -8.57 17.05 1.41
N LEU A 129 -8.46 16.40 2.57
CA LEU A 129 -9.16 16.76 3.79
C LEU A 129 -8.13 17.11 4.87
N ASN A 130 -8.46 18.05 5.77
CA ASN A 130 -7.63 18.25 6.96
C ASN A 130 -7.50 16.92 7.72
N LEU A 131 -6.31 16.64 8.24
CA LEU A 131 -6.08 15.38 8.91
C LEU A 131 -6.79 15.27 10.26
N ASP A 132 -7.02 16.39 10.94
CA ASP A 132 -7.61 16.47 12.28
C ASP A 132 -9.15 16.36 12.29
N ASP A 133 -9.83 17.05 11.37
CA ASP A 133 -11.30 17.14 11.35
C ASP A 133 -11.96 16.49 10.11
N ALA A 134 -11.15 16.02 9.17
CA ALA A 134 -11.57 15.42 7.90
C ALA A 134 -12.45 16.34 7.02
N HIS A 135 -12.44 17.66 7.22
CA HIS A 135 -13.11 18.62 6.35
C HIS A 135 -12.20 19.04 5.18
N ARG A 136 -12.81 19.62 4.15
CA ARG A 136 -12.11 20.13 2.96
C ARG A 136 -10.85 20.93 3.32
N PHE A 137 -9.71 20.48 2.83
CA PHE A 137 -8.45 21.22 3.01
C PHE A 137 -8.38 22.40 2.05
N LYS A 138 -8.39 23.62 2.60
CA LYS A 138 -8.34 24.88 1.81
C LYS A 138 -9.46 24.91 0.74
N GLN A 139 -9.09 25.22 -0.50
CA GLN A 139 -10.02 25.33 -1.64
C GLN A 139 -9.72 24.26 -2.70
N VAL A 140 -9.36 23.02 -2.27
CA VAL A 140 -9.12 21.92 -3.20
C VAL A 140 -10.40 21.54 -3.93
N GLU A 141 -10.24 20.94 -5.10
CA GLU A 141 -11.33 20.51 -5.95
C GLU A 141 -12.08 19.30 -5.39
N LEU A 142 -13.33 19.15 -5.79
CA LEU A 142 -14.08 17.91 -5.66
C LEU A 142 -13.52 16.90 -6.68
N SER A 143 -12.99 15.75 -6.20
CA SER A 143 -12.26 14.84 -7.06
C SER A 143 -13.05 13.57 -7.37
N SER A 144 -13.39 13.38 -8.63
CA SER A 144 -13.98 12.13 -9.10
C SER A 144 -12.96 11.00 -9.17
N ILE A 145 -11.69 11.30 -9.48
CA ILE A 145 -10.60 10.31 -9.58
C ILE A 145 -10.28 9.75 -8.20
N ASP A 146 -10.03 10.61 -7.22
CA ASP A 146 -9.66 10.19 -5.87
C ASP A 146 -10.83 9.49 -5.16
N THR A 147 -12.07 9.96 -5.38
CA THR A 147 -13.26 9.26 -4.92
C THR A 147 -13.38 7.88 -5.58
N GLY A 148 -13.05 7.74 -6.86
CA GLY A 148 -13.02 6.46 -7.56
C GLY A 148 -11.98 5.50 -6.96
N LEU A 149 -10.78 5.99 -6.61
CA LEU A 149 -9.74 5.21 -5.93
C LEU A 149 -10.15 4.82 -4.51
N LEU A 150 -10.83 5.72 -3.77
CA LEU A 150 -11.43 5.38 -2.49
C LEU A 150 -12.44 4.24 -2.64
N MET A 151 -13.37 4.34 -3.59
CA MET A 151 -14.40 3.31 -3.83
C MET A 151 -13.79 1.97 -4.24
N ALA A 152 -12.69 1.96 -5.00
CA ALA A 152 -11.97 0.72 -5.31
C ALA A 152 -11.43 0.06 -4.03
N GLY A 153 -10.91 0.84 -3.08
CA GLY A 153 -10.52 0.35 -1.76
C GLY A 153 -11.69 -0.21 -0.96
N VAL A 154 -12.83 0.50 -0.95
CA VAL A 154 -14.06 0.06 -0.28
C VAL A 154 -14.54 -1.28 -0.83
N LEU A 155 -14.65 -1.42 -2.15
CA LEU A 155 -15.07 -2.66 -2.80
C LEU A 155 -14.09 -3.82 -2.53
N SER A 156 -12.79 -3.53 -2.43
CA SER A 156 -11.78 -4.53 -2.10
C SER A 156 -11.98 -5.09 -0.69
N VAL A 157 -12.19 -4.23 0.32
CA VAL A 157 -12.42 -4.69 1.70
C VAL A 157 -13.79 -5.37 1.86
N GLN A 158 -14.82 -4.88 1.21
CA GLN A 158 -16.15 -5.53 1.19
C GLN A 158 -16.07 -6.95 0.62
N SER A 159 -15.29 -7.15 -0.43
CA SER A 159 -15.08 -8.48 -1.02
C SER A 159 -14.22 -9.40 -0.15
N TYR A 160 -13.30 -8.86 0.63
CA TYR A 160 -12.39 -9.64 1.47
C TYR A 160 -13.00 -10.07 2.80
N PHE A 161 -13.76 -9.17 3.45
CA PHE A 161 -14.39 -9.43 4.74
C PHE A 161 -15.76 -10.09 4.56
N ASP A 162 -15.76 -11.42 4.45
CA ASP A 162 -16.93 -12.25 4.11
C ASP A 162 -17.40 -13.18 5.22
N LYS A 163 -16.79 -13.10 6.42
CA LYS A 163 -17.13 -13.99 7.52
C LYS A 163 -18.44 -13.61 8.21
N ASN A 164 -19.14 -14.63 8.67
CA ASN A 164 -20.42 -14.48 9.37
C ASN A 164 -20.22 -14.04 10.83
N ASN A 165 -19.68 -12.85 11.06
CA ASN A 165 -19.58 -12.21 12.37
C ASN A 165 -20.11 -10.77 12.31
N ASP A 166 -20.38 -10.17 13.47
CA ASP A 166 -21.06 -8.87 13.56
C ASP A 166 -20.26 -7.70 12.99
N THR A 167 -18.93 -7.76 13.00
CA THR A 167 -18.06 -6.73 12.45
C THR A 167 -18.04 -6.79 10.92
N GLU A 168 -17.76 -7.97 10.36
CA GLU A 168 -17.61 -8.13 8.91
C GLU A 168 -18.93 -7.99 8.15
N LYS A 169 -20.06 -8.31 8.79
CA LYS A 169 -21.41 -8.05 8.20
C LYS A 169 -21.74 -6.58 8.00
N GLN A 170 -21.03 -5.68 8.67
CA GLN A 170 -21.24 -4.24 8.58
C GLN A 170 -20.27 -3.57 7.58
N ILE A 171 -19.29 -4.32 7.08
CA ILE A 171 -18.36 -3.88 6.02
C ILE A 171 -19.01 -4.13 4.65
#